data_a702c70c7a3f6815b7bb230777cef5ee
#
_entry.id   a702c70c7a3f6815b7bb230777cef5ee
#
_cell.length_a   1.000
_cell.length_b   1.000
_cell.length_c   1.000
_cell.angle_alpha   90.00
_cell.angle_beta   90.00
_cell.angle_gamma   90.00
#
_symmetry.space_group_name_H-M   'P 1'
#
loop_
_entity.id
_entity.type
_entity.pdbx_description
1 polymer ?
#
loop_
_entity_poly.entity_id
_entity_poly.type
_entity_poly.pdbx_seq_one_letter_code
_entity_poly.pdbx_strand_id
1 'polypeptide(L)'
;MKKRYYYICMLSVLLLMLVLPTKAASEAEFGKLVKSYTLRTDGSQEMRVQKELTLFTHAAMNGLYGESFIIYNPAYQELKIHESYTRQKDGSIVKTPDNAFVEVLPSAAADAPAYNGLKEMVVVHTGLELGATIYLDYSVITRPG
;
A
#
# COMPACT_ATOMS: atom_id res chain seq x y z
N MET A 1 -49.65 30.61 -19.17
CA MET A 1 -49.08 29.29 -19.48
C MET A 1 -47.56 29.31 -19.70
N LYS A 2 -46.96 30.26 -20.42
CA LYS A 2 -45.49 30.29 -20.71
C LYS A 2 -44.59 30.30 -19.46
N LYS A 3 -44.94 30.99 -18.40
CA LYS A 3 -44.14 31.07 -17.16
C LYS A 3 -44.02 29.71 -16.42
N ARG A 4 -45.05 28.86 -16.49
CA ARG A 4 -45.05 27.55 -15.83
C ARG A 4 -44.09 26.56 -16.51
N TYR A 5 -43.95 26.63 -17.84
CA TYR A 5 -42.97 25.80 -18.56
C TYR A 5 -41.53 26.22 -18.26
N TYR A 6 -41.28 27.50 -18.06
CA TYR A 6 -39.95 28.00 -17.67
C TYR A 6 -39.50 27.45 -16.29
N TYR A 7 -40.39 27.41 -15.31
CA TYR A 7 -40.08 26.85 -13.99
C TYR A 7 -39.87 25.32 -14.07
N ILE A 8 -40.62 24.60 -14.87
CA ILE A 8 -40.47 23.17 -15.07
C ILE A 8 -39.12 22.85 -15.75
N CYS A 9 -38.78 23.61 -16.80
CA CYS A 9 -37.47 23.43 -17.49
C CYS A 9 -36.29 23.81 -16.56
N MET A 10 -36.42 24.87 -15.79
CA MET A 10 -35.38 25.27 -14.83
C MET A 10 -35.20 24.21 -13.72
N LEU A 11 -36.30 23.65 -13.22
CA LEU A 11 -36.28 22.61 -12.21
C LEU A 11 -35.66 21.28 -12.76
N SER A 12 -35.97 20.94 -14.03
CA SER A 12 -35.40 19.74 -14.66
C SER A 12 -33.91 19.88 -14.95
N VAL A 13 -33.42 21.05 -15.32
CA VAL A 13 -31.99 21.36 -15.50
C VAL A 13 -31.27 21.32 -14.16
N LEU A 14 -31.88 21.85 -13.08
CA LEU A 14 -31.34 21.82 -11.74
C LEU A 14 -31.25 20.38 -11.22
N LEU A 15 -32.27 19.56 -11.48
CA LEU A 15 -32.29 18.14 -11.11
C LEU A 15 -31.22 17.32 -11.89
N LEU A 16 -30.98 17.67 -13.15
CA LEU A 16 -29.96 17.02 -13.98
C LEU A 16 -28.55 17.32 -13.51
N MET A 17 -28.30 18.52 -12.95
CA MET A 17 -27.01 18.90 -12.34
C MET A 17 -26.71 18.14 -11.05
N LEU A 18 -27.73 17.65 -10.32
CA LEU A 18 -27.59 16.87 -9.11
C LEU A 18 -27.17 15.39 -9.35
N VAL A 19 -27.26 14.91 -10.60
CA VAL A 19 -26.96 13.53 -10.98
C VAL A 19 -25.58 13.37 -11.64
N LEU A 20 -24.74 14.43 -11.64
CA LEU A 20 -23.36 14.29 -12.10
C LEU A 20 -22.63 13.33 -11.15
N PRO A 21 -22.09 12.20 -11.66
CA PRO A 21 -21.35 11.29 -10.82
C PRO A 21 -20.14 12.04 -10.26
N THR A 22 -20.16 12.35 -8.96
CA THR A 22 -18.97 12.81 -8.26
C THR A 22 -18.03 11.61 -8.20
N LYS A 23 -16.99 11.62 -9.03
CA LYS A 23 -15.91 10.66 -8.93
C LYS A 23 -15.31 10.83 -7.54
N ALA A 24 -15.52 9.86 -6.67
CA ALA A 24 -14.85 9.86 -5.37
C ALA A 24 -13.34 9.95 -5.62
N ALA A 25 -12.67 10.93 -5.03
CA ALA A 25 -11.23 11.05 -5.13
C ALA A 25 -10.61 9.82 -4.49
N SER A 26 -9.73 9.12 -5.20
CA SER A 26 -8.99 7.99 -4.64
C SER A 26 -8.09 8.48 -3.50
N GLU A 27 -8.05 7.74 -2.40
CA GLU A 27 -7.15 8.06 -1.28
C GLU A 27 -5.69 7.75 -1.62
N ALA A 28 -5.48 6.72 -2.44
CA ALA A 28 -4.17 6.29 -2.93
C ALA A 28 -4.32 5.54 -4.27
N GLU A 29 -3.25 5.46 -5.03
CA GLU A 29 -3.22 4.77 -6.33
C GLU A 29 -1.93 3.97 -6.48
N PHE A 30 -2.06 2.69 -6.88
CA PHE A 30 -0.92 1.87 -7.25
C PHE A 30 -0.45 2.23 -8.66
N GLY A 31 0.73 2.84 -8.76
CA GLY A 31 1.43 3.01 -10.03
C GLY A 31 2.06 1.69 -10.50
N LYS A 32 2.50 0.86 -9.52
CA LYS A 32 3.05 -0.48 -9.77
C LYS A 32 2.72 -1.41 -8.61
N LEU A 33 2.25 -2.60 -8.93
CA LEU A 33 2.15 -3.73 -8.00
C LEU A 33 2.46 -5.01 -8.76
N VAL A 34 3.68 -5.51 -8.61
CA VAL A 34 4.13 -6.74 -9.25
C VAL A 34 4.50 -7.75 -8.18
N LYS A 35 3.93 -8.94 -8.27
CA LYS A 35 4.25 -10.09 -7.44
C LYS A 35 4.73 -11.22 -8.35
N SER A 36 5.97 -11.63 -8.20
CA SER A 36 6.59 -12.68 -8.99
C SER A 36 7.00 -13.85 -8.10
N TYR A 37 6.95 -15.04 -8.67
CA TYR A 37 7.35 -16.28 -8.03
C TYR A 37 8.42 -16.97 -8.88
N THR A 38 9.52 -17.33 -8.28
CA THR A 38 10.64 -18.00 -8.93
C THR A 38 10.99 -19.27 -8.15
N LEU A 39 10.98 -20.42 -8.84
CA LEU A 39 11.58 -21.66 -8.32
C LEU A 39 13.03 -21.68 -8.77
N ARG A 40 13.96 -21.75 -7.81
CA ARG A 40 15.40 -21.80 -8.07
C ARG A 40 15.86 -23.24 -8.27
N THR A 41 17.02 -23.42 -8.87
CA THR A 41 17.61 -24.74 -9.15
C THR A 41 17.98 -25.51 -7.89
N ASP A 42 18.19 -24.84 -6.76
CA ASP A 42 18.43 -25.44 -5.44
C ASP A 42 17.14 -25.90 -4.73
N GLY A 43 15.98 -25.72 -5.36
CA GLY A 43 14.66 -26.03 -4.80
C GLY A 43 14.08 -24.94 -3.92
N SER A 44 14.78 -23.84 -3.66
CA SER A 44 14.22 -22.70 -2.95
C SER A 44 13.21 -21.95 -3.81
N GLN A 45 12.21 -21.34 -3.15
CA GLN A 45 11.17 -20.56 -3.81
C GLN A 45 11.29 -19.11 -3.37
N GLU A 46 11.35 -18.20 -4.34
CA GLU A 46 11.34 -16.76 -4.08
C GLU A 46 10.00 -16.15 -4.49
N MET A 47 9.36 -15.45 -3.56
CA MET A 47 8.27 -14.53 -3.83
C MET A 47 8.83 -13.11 -3.73
N ARG A 48 8.86 -12.37 -4.84
CA ARG A 48 9.28 -10.95 -4.85
C ARG A 48 8.08 -10.05 -5.10
N VAL A 49 8.00 -8.97 -4.34
CA VAL A 49 6.95 -7.95 -4.44
C VAL A 49 7.61 -6.60 -4.71
N GLN A 50 7.14 -5.93 -5.75
CA GLN A 50 7.50 -4.55 -6.07
C GLN A 50 6.24 -3.70 -6.03
N LYS A 51 6.25 -2.65 -5.21
CA LYS A 51 5.11 -1.77 -4.99
C LYS A 51 5.52 -0.31 -5.19
N GLU A 52 4.75 0.42 -5.99
CA GLU A 52 4.73 1.88 -6.05
C GLU A 52 3.31 2.34 -5.73
N LEU A 53 3.15 3.15 -4.69
CA LEU A 53 1.86 3.62 -4.19
C LEU A 53 1.92 5.12 -3.95
N THR A 54 1.12 5.88 -4.70
CA THR A 54 1.00 7.34 -4.53
C THR A 54 -0.14 7.65 -3.57
N LEU A 55 0.10 8.53 -2.61
CA LEU A 55 -0.82 8.90 -1.54
C LEU A 55 -1.43 10.28 -1.80
N PHE A 56 -2.76 10.39 -1.75
CA PHE A 56 -3.47 11.63 -2.06
C PHE A 56 -4.16 12.27 -0.86
N THR A 57 -4.29 11.56 0.26
CA THR A 57 -4.98 12.05 1.46
C THR A 57 -4.16 11.84 2.73
N HIS A 58 -4.42 12.63 3.76
CA HIS A 58 -3.84 12.44 5.09
C HIS A 58 -4.27 11.12 5.73
N ALA A 59 -5.50 10.65 5.47
CA ALA A 59 -5.99 9.36 5.93
C ALA A 59 -5.16 8.22 5.32
N ALA A 60 -4.82 8.29 4.03
CA ALA A 60 -3.94 7.33 3.37
C ALA A 60 -2.55 7.27 4.00
N MET A 61 -1.98 8.43 4.36
CA MET A 61 -0.64 8.50 4.98
C MET A 61 -0.64 7.97 6.43
N ASN A 62 -1.62 8.36 7.23
CA ASN A 62 -1.57 8.13 8.68
C ASN A 62 -2.26 6.85 9.13
N GLY A 63 -3.20 6.32 8.37
CA GLY A 63 -4.03 5.20 8.83
C GLY A 63 -3.99 3.95 7.94
N LEU A 64 -3.72 4.11 6.64
CA LEU A 64 -3.87 3.00 5.70
C LEU A 64 -2.54 2.49 5.12
N TYR A 65 -1.64 3.41 4.76
CA TYR A 65 -0.45 3.08 3.95
C TYR A 65 0.85 3.67 4.49
N GLY A 66 0.84 4.33 5.66
CA GLY A 66 2.05 4.84 6.32
C GLY A 66 3.03 3.74 6.70
N GLU A 67 2.54 2.52 6.81
CA GLU A 67 3.31 1.32 7.12
C GLU A 67 3.04 0.21 6.10
N SER A 68 4.00 -0.70 5.95
CA SER A 68 3.83 -1.95 5.20
C SER A 68 4.17 -3.13 6.09
N PHE A 69 3.35 -4.18 6.04
CA PHE A 69 3.45 -5.34 6.90
C PHE A 69 3.82 -6.58 6.07
N ILE A 70 4.90 -7.28 6.44
CA ILE A 70 5.40 -8.45 5.73
C ILE A 70 5.54 -9.60 6.73
N ILE A 71 4.65 -10.59 6.64
CA ILE A 71 4.67 -11.77 7.50
C ILE A 71 5.54 -12.86 6.86
N TYR A 72 6.42 -13.46 7.64
CA TYR A 72 7.27 -14.58 7.24
C TYR A 72 7.58 -15.47 8.43
N ASN A 73 8.06 -16.71 8.17
CA ASN A 73 8.52 -17.62 9.22
C ASN A 73 10.04 -17.82 9.11
N PRO A 74 10.85 -17.24 10.02
CA PRO A 74 12.31 -17.34 9.95
C PRO A 74 12.88 -18.75 10.10
N ALA A 75 12.08 -19.72 10.59
CA ALA A 75 12.51 -21.11 10.67
C ALA A 75 12.81 -21.73 9.29
N TYR A 76 12.07 -21.30 8.25
CA TYR A 76 12.24 -21.82 6.89
C TYR A 76 12.17 -20.75 5.79
N GLN A 77 11.98 -19.49 6.16
CA GLN A 77 11.95 -18.36 5.24
C GLN A 77 12.99 -17.31 5.61
N GLU A 78 13.44 -16.58 4.60
CA GLU A 78 14.30 -15.42 4.72
C GLU A 78 13.58 -14.23 4.09
N LEU A 79 13.48 -13.12 4.82
CA LEU A 79 13.01 -11.85 4.29
C LEU A 79 14.22 -11.03 3.82
N LYS A 80 14.13 -10.52 2.59
CA LYS A 80 15.13 -9.61 2.02
C LYS A 80 14.45 -8.35 1.52
N ILE A 81 14.75 -7.21 2.13
CA ILE A 81 14.37 -5.90 1.60
C ILE A 81 15.44 -5.49 0.60
N HIS A 82 15.04 -5.27 -0.67
CA HIS A 82 15.94 -4.82 -1.72
C HIS A 82 16.05 -3.31 -1.74
N GLU A 83 14.89 -2.64 -1.63
CA GLU A 83 14.82 -1.19 -1.63
C GLU A 83 13.54 -0.70 -0.96
N SER A 84 13.65 0.40 -0.18
CA SER A 84 12.52 1.09 0.42
C SER A 84 12.82 2.59 0.49
N TYR A 85 11.94 3.40 -0.11
CA TYR A 85 12.03 4.85 -0.07
C TYR A 85 10.68 5.51 -0.37
N THR A 86 10.60 6.79 -0.07
CA THR A 86 9.51 7.67 -0.49
C THR A 86 10.06 8.68 -1.50
N ARG A 87 9.44 8.75 -2.69
CA ARG A 87 9.66 9.83 -3.65
C ARG A 87 8.66 10.93 -3.34
N GLN A 88 9.14 12.10 -2.93
CA GLN A 88 8.33 13.26 -2.63
C GLN A 88 7.79 13.91 -3.92
N LYS A 89 6.85 14.84 -3.76
CA LYS A 89 6.18 15.50 -4.90
C LYS A 89 7.15 16.29 -5.78
N ASP A 90 8.22 16.83 -5.21
CA ASP A 90 9.28 17.54 -5.92
C ASP A 90 10.29 16.61 -6.60
N GLY A 91 10.14 15.29 -6.46
CA GLY A 91 11.03 14.27 -7.00
C GLY A 91 12.18 13.88 -6.09
N SER A 92 12.34 14.51 -4.94
CA SER A 92 13.36 14.14 -3.95
C SER A 92 13.07 12.75 -3.36
N ILE A 93 14.15 12.04 -2.98
CA ILE A 93 14.09 10.68 -2.45
C ILE A 93 14.45 10.69 -0.97
N VAL A 94 13.53 10.19 -0.15
CA VAL A 94 13.76 9.95 1.28
C VAL A 94 13.86 8.44 1.48
N LYS A 95 15.08 7.94 1.71
CA LYS A 95 15.29 6.51 2.01
C LYS A 95 14.70 6.15 3.36
N THR A 96 14.10 4.97 3.44
CA THR A 96 13.63 4.41 4.70
C THR A 96 14.84 4.14 5.60
N PRO A 97 14.96 4.76 6.79
CA PRO A 97 16.11 4.57 7.68
C PRO A 97 16.05 3.20 8.38
N ASP A 98 17.19 2.70 8.82
CA ASP A 98 17.31 1.36 9.41
C ASP A 98 16.41 1.14 10.62
N ASN A 99 16.19 2.16 11.43
CA ASN A 99 15.30 2.10 12.60
C ASN A 99 13.80 2.11 12.26
N ALA A 100 13.45 2.26 10.99
CA ALA A 100 12.07 2.19 10.50
C ALA A 100 11.68 0.77 10.02
N PHE A 101 12.58 -0.21 10.15
CA PHE A 101 12.31 -1.62 9.96
C PHE A 101 12.20 -2.29 11.33
N VAL A 102 10.98 -2.64 11.74
CA VAL A 102 10.69 -3.18 13.08
C VAL A 102 10.10 -4.57 12.94
N GLU A 103 10.76 -5.57 13.54
CA GLU A 103 10.28 -6.94 13.57
C GLU A 103 9.46 -7.19 14.84
N VAL A 104 8.23 -7.64 14.67
CA VAL A 104 7.29 -7.93 15.75
C VAL A 104 6.61 -9.29 15.57
N LEU A 105 5.89 -9.75 16.60
CA LEU A 105 4.93 -10.84 16.45
C LEU A 105 3.67 -10.30 15.73
N PRO A 106 3.16 -10.98 14.69
CA PRO A 106 1.90 -10.58 14.06
C PRO A 106 0.76 -10.52 15.09
N SER A 107 -0.04 -9.46 15.05
CA SER A 107 -1.15 -9.28 15.99
C SER A 107 -2.14 -10.46 15.96
N ALA A 108 -2.36 -11.04 14.78
CA ALA A 108 -3.21 -12.22 14.59
C ALA A 108 -2.65 -13.49 15.28
N ALA A 109 -1.37 -13.52 15.63
CA ALA A 109 -0.71 -14.63 16.32
C ALA A 109 -0.64 -14.44 17.85
N ALA A 110 -1.02 -13.29 18.39
CA ALA A 110 -0.87 -12.95 19.81
C ALA A 110 -1.55 -13.95 20.75
N ASP A 111 -2.74 -14.45 20.36
CA ASP A 111 -3.52 -15.41 21.14
C ASP A 111 -3.44 -16.85 20.59
N ALA A 112 -2.49 -17.11 19.68
CA ALA A 112 -2.37 -18.40 19.00
C ALA A 112 -0.93 -18.93 19.08
N PRO A 113 -0.56 -19.63 20.20
CA PRO A 113 0.82 -20.09 20.45
C PRO A 113 1.44 -20.93 19.32
N ALA A 114 0.62 -21.63 18.54
CA ALA A 114 1.09 -22.41 17.39
C ALA A 114 1.73 -21.54 16.29
N TYR A 115 1.46 -20.23 16.28
CA TYR A 115 1.98 -19.27 15.31
C TYR A 115 3.09 -18.36 15.87
N ASN A 116 3.59 -18.61 17.09
CA ASN A 116 4.66 -17.82 17.70
C ASN A 116 5.98 -17.82 16.92
N GLY A 117 6.14 -18.77 15.98
CA GLY A 117 7.26 -18.78 15.05
C GLY A 117 7.17 -17.77 13.91
N LEU A 118 6.01 -17.14 13.72
CA LEU A 118 5.83 -16.09 12.71
C LEU A 118 6.45 -14.77 13.17
N LYS A 119 6.97 -14.04 12.22
CA LYS A 119 7.45 -12.67 12.36
C LYS A 119 6.72 -11.76 11.38
N GLU A 120 6.52 -10.53 11.78
CA GLU A 120 6.00 -9.46 10.94
C GLU A 120 7.03 -8.34 10.88
N MET A 121 7.56 -8.08 9.69
CA MET A 121 8.37 -6.89 9.44
C MET A 121 7.43 -5.72 9.17
N VAL A 122 7.46 -4.74 10.04
CA VAL A 122 6.79 -3.45 9.86
C VAL A 122 7.79 -2.50 9.22
N VAL A 123 7.48 -2.02 8.02
CA VAL A 123 8.26 -1.01 7.31
C VAL A 123 7.54 0.32 7.47
N VAL A 124 8.08 1.21 8.30
CA VAL A 124 7.53 2.55 8.54
C VAL A 124 8.03 3.49 7.44
N HIS A 125 7.12 3.95 6.57
CA HIS A 125 7.49 4.87 5.49
C HIS A 125 7.69 6.28 6.01
N THR A 126 8.84 6.88 5.71
CA THR A 126 9.24 8.22 6.15
C THR A 126 9.19 9.22 5.01
N GLY A 127 9.10 10.52 5.31
CA GLY A 127 9.05 11.58 4.29
C GLY A 127 7.73 11.63 3.53
N LEU A 128 6.64 11.15 4.12
CA LEU A 128 5.32 11.15 3.50
C LEU A 128 4.74 12.57 3.42
N GLU A 129 4.18 12.89 2.27
CA GLU A 129 3.42 14.10 2.00
C GLU A 129 2.31 13.81 0.97
N LEU A 130 1.39 14.74 0.79
CA LEU A 130 0.35 14.60 -0.24
C LEU A 130 0.96 14.58 -1.64
N GLY A 131 0.70 13.50 -2.38
CA GLY A 131 1.26 13.26 -3.71
C GLY A 131 2.62 12.54 -3.70
N ALA A 132 3.15 12.18 -2.51
CA ALA A 132 4.33 11.32 -2.43
C ALA A 132 4.03 9.90 -2.88
N THR A 133 5.05 9.22 -3.41
CA THR A 133 4.98 7.82 -3.85
C THR A 133 5.89 6.96 -2.99
N ILE A 134 5.33 6.00 -2.29
CA ILE A 134 6.05 4.95 -1.58
C ILE A 134 6.56 3.94 -2.59
N TYR A 135 7.86 3.59 -2.50
CA TYR A 135 8.46 2.47 -3.20
C TYR A 135 8.94 1.42 -2.19
N LEU A 136 8.56 0.16 -2.42
CA LEU A 136 9.00 -0.97 -1.62
C LEU A 136 9.22 -2.19 -2.52
N ASP A 137 10.43 -2.75 -2.46
CA ASP A 137 10.84 -3.96 -3.17
C ASP A 137 11.43 -4.95 -2.16
N TYR A 138 10.82 -6.12 -2.05
CA TYR A 138 11.26 -7.17 -1.13
C TYR A 138 11.03 -8.56 -1.69
N SER A 139 11.78 -9.51 -1.15
CA SER A 139 11.60 -10.94 -1.40
C SER A 139 11.41 -11.71 -0.10
N VAL A 140 10.51 -12.69 -0.13
CA VAL A 140 10.46 -13.78 0.85
C VAL A 140 10.94 -15.04 0.16
N ILE A 141 12.04 -15.62 0.67
CA ILE A 141 12.70 -16.78 0.12
C ILE A 141 12.43 -17.96 1.02
N THR A 142 11.68 -18.95 0.53
CA THR A 142 11.42 -20.21 1.24
C THR A 142 12.53 -21.19 0.92
N ARG A 143 13.18 -21.74 1.96
CA ARG A 143 14.25 -22.76 1.81
C ARG A 143 13.67 -24.05 1.24
N PRO A 144 14.48 -24.87 0.55
CA PRO A 144 14.05 -26.21 0.12
C PRO A 144 13.72 -27.06 1.35
N GLY A 145 12.67 -27.88 1.24
CA GLY A 145 12.25 -28.81 2.30
C GLY A 145 13.15 -30.05 2.37
#